data_063c01467ac130447666884c9e1e6057
#
_entry.id   063c01467ac130447666884c9e1e6057
#
_cell.length_a   1.000
_cell.length_b   1.000
_cell.length_c   1.000
_cell.angle_alpha   90.00
_cell.angle_beta   90.00
_cell.angle_gamma   90.00
#
_symmetry.space_group_name_H-M   'P 1'
#
loop_
_entity.id
_entity.type
_entity.pdbx_description
1 polymer ?
#
loop_
_entity_poly.entity_id
_entity_poly.type
_entity_poly.pdbx_seq_one_letter_code
_entity_poly.pdbx_strand_id
1 'polypeptide(L)'
;MEQGQDIREQYADRLVVIDHPLVAHKLSVLRDKNTPSNIFREALREIALLEVYEATRTLATSPIDIETPIACAHCQTIKGKEPVIIPILRAGLAMQEAFMDLIPTAQIAHLGMKRDEATHEPYLYYANIPASVAERPVLLVDPMLATGGSLVAAIQAVREHGAKDITCVVIVAAPEGIQRAFESDPAIRIITAALDEGMNENAYIVPGLGDAGDRIFNALNV
;
A
#
# COMPACT_ATOMS: atom_id res chain seq x y z
N MET A 1 15.06 12.19 12.16
CA MET A 1 15.38 10.86 12.76
C MET A 1 14.57 10.59 14.03
N GLU A 2 14.45 11.54 14.97
CA GLU A 2 13.68 11.34 16.21
C GLU A 2 12.20 11.09 16.01
N GLN A 3 11.50 11.86 15.16
CA GLN A 3 10.06 11.69 14.91
C GLN A 3 9.71 10.33 14.27
N GLY A 4 10.54 9.82 13.37
CA GLY A 4 10.30 8.53 12.74
C GLY A 4 10.50 7.34 13.69
N GLN A 5 11.37 7.46 14.67
CA GLN A 5 11.58 6.45 15.70
C GLN A 5 10.42 6.44 16.72
N ASP A 6 9.94 7.60 17.12
CA ASP A 6 8.79 7.77 18.00
C ASP A 6 7.51 7.17 17.38
N ILE A 7 7.24 7.42 16.09
CA ILE A 7 6.08 6.84 15.38
C ILE A 7 6.17 5.32 15.25
N ARG A 8 7.34 4.74 14.99
CA ARG A 8 7.53 3.29 14.95
C ARG A 8 7.22 2.63 16.29
N GLU A 9 7.64 3.24 17.38
CA GLU A 9 7.38 2.74 18.74
C GLU A 9 5.90 2.91 19.11
N GLN A 10 5.31 4.06 18.78
CA GLN A 10 3.90 4.37 19.07
C GLN A 10 2.92 3.42 18.39
N TYR A 11 3.22 2.97 17.17
CA TYR A 11 2.34 2.12 16.34
C TYR A 11 2.94 0.75 16.02
N ALA A 12 3.88 0.25 16.83
CA ALA A 12 4.66 -0.97 16.57
C ALA A 12 3.83 -2.24 16.28
N ASP A 13 2.60 -2.30 16.79
CA ASP A 13 1.66 -3.41 16.57
C ASP A 13 0.91 -3.32 15.23
N ARG A 14 0.90 -2.16 14.58
CA ARG A 14 0.10 -1.86 13.37
C ARG A 14 0.88 -1.20 12.24
N LEU A 15 2.07 -0.69 12.52
CA LEU A 15 2.99 -0.13 11.53
C LEU A 15 4.14 -1.10 11.28
N VAL A 16 4.22 -1.64 10.08
CA VAL A 16 5.33 -2.48 9.65
C VAL A 16 6.19 -1.70 8.67
N VAL A 17 7.42 -1.40 9.05
CA VAL A 17 8.44 -0.89 8.14
C VAL A 17 9.36 -2.04 7.78
N ILE A 18 9.36 -2.43 6.50
CA ILE A 18 10.09 -3.62 6.04
C ILE A 18 11.60 -3.38 6.11
N ASP A 19 12.29 -4.13 6.94
CA ASP A 19 13.74 -4.15 7.02
C ASP A 19 14.30 -5.35 6.26
N HIS A 20 14.60 -5.14 4.98
CA HIS A 20 15.10 -6.20 4.11
C HIS A 20 16.12 -5.66 3.08
N PRO A 21 17.29 -6.31 2.89
CA PRO A 21 18.35 -5.82 1.98
C PRO A 21 17.90 -5.62 0.54
N LEU A 22 17.03 -6.49 0.01
CA LEU A 22 16.48 -6.32 -1.35
C LEU A 22 15.58 -5.09 -1.44
N VAL A 23 14.77 -4.81 -0.42
CA VAL A 23 13.92 -3.62 -0.37
C VAL A 23 14.79 -2.38 -0.34
N ALA A 24 15.80 -2.32 0.52
CA ALA A 24 16.74 -1.22 0.60
C ALA A 24 17.46 -0.97 -0.73
N HIS A 25 17.90 -2.04 -1.41
CA HIS A 25 18.52 -1.95 -2.73
C HIS A 25 17.55 -1.39 -3.79
N LYS A 26 16.31 -1.90 -3.87
CA LYS A 26 15.32 -1.42 -4.84
C LYS A 26 14.88 0.02 -4.55
N LEU A 27 14.79 0.40 -3.28
CA LEU A 27 14.54 1.79 -2.88
C LEU A 27 15.63 2.73 -3.38
N SER A 28 16.92 2.34 -3.36
CA SER A 28 17.97 3.18 -3.91
C SER A 28 17.80 3.45 -5.41
N VAL A 29 17.27 2.47 -6.16
CA VAL A 29 16.92 2.64 -7.58
C VAL A 29 15.75 3.60 -7.74
N LEU A 30 14.69 3.48 -6.92
CA LEU A 30 13.55 4.39 -6.97
C LEU A 30 13.92 5.83 -6.62
N ARG A 31 14.83 6.03 -5.66
CA ARG A 31 15.25 7.35 -5.19
C ARG A 31 16.15 8.09 -6.17
N ASP A 32 16.93 7.39 -6.99
CA ASP A 32 17.81 8.04 -7.98
C ASP A 32 16.97 8.78 -9.02
N LYS A 33 17.16 10.11 -9.08
CA LYS A 33 16.47 11.00 -10.03
C LYS A 33 16.73 10.66 -11.50
N ASN A 34 17.84 9.95 -11.79
CA ASN A 34 18.22 9.56 -13.15
C ASN A 34 17.60 8.23 -13.57
N THR A 35 16.91 7.52 -12.68
CA THR A 35 16.27 6.25 -13.01
C THR A 35 15.17 6.46 -14.06
N PRO A 36 15.27 5.86 -15.25
CA PRO A 36 14.26 5.97 -16.28
C PRO A 36 12.94 5.29 -15.87
N SER A 37 11.81 5.76 -16.41
CA SER A 37 10.47 5.34 -15.99
C SER A 37 10.21 3.82 -16.09
N ASN A 38 10.80 3.12 -17.07
CA ASN A 38 10.68 1.67 -17.17
C ASN A 38 11.34 0.95 -16.01
N ILE A 39 12.58 1.35 -15.65
CA ILE A 39 13.31 0.77 -14.50
C ILE A 39 12.64 1.17 -13.19
N PHE A 40 12.13 2.40 -13.10
CA PHE A 40 11.36 2.84 -11.93
C PHE A 40 10.13 1.96 -11.70
N ARG A 41 9.33 1.69 -12.74
CA ARG A 41 8.15 0.80 -12.63
C ARG A 41 8.54 -0.61 -12.23
N GLU A 42 9.63 -1.16 -12.79
CA GLU A 42 10.11 -2.49 -12.46
C GLU A 42 10.54 -2.59 -10.99
N ALA A 43 11.37 -1.66 -10.51
CA ALA A 43 11.81 -1.62 -9.11
C ALA A 43 10.63 -1.44 -8.14
N LEU A 44 9.64 -0.59 -8.50
CA LEU A 44 8.43 -0.39 -7.72
C LEU A 44 7.60 -1.67 -7.62
N ARG A 45 7.39 -2.36 -8.76
CA ARG A 45 6.68 -3.65 -8.79
C ARG A 45 7.39 -4.71 -7.95
N GLU A 46 8.71 -4.78 -7.99
CA GLU A 46 9.51 -5.73 -7.21
C GLU A 46 9.41 -5.48 -5.70
N ILE A 47 9.38 -4.21 -5.25
CA ILE A 47 9.12 -3.88 -3.84
C ILE A 47 7.68 -4.28 -3.49
N ALA A 48 6.72 -3.94 -4.34
CA ALA A 48 5.31 -4.31 -4.10
C ALA A 48 5.13 -5.83 -3.94
N LEU A 49 5.85 -6.68 -4.70
CA LEU A 49 5.84 -8.14 -4.50
C LEU A 49 6.30 -8.55 -3.08
N LEU A 50 7.35 -7.90 -2.55
CA LEU A 50 7.83 -8.16 -1.19
C LEU A 50 6.83 -7.65 -0.14
N GLU A 51 6.15 -6.54 -0.43
CA GLU A 51 5.09 -6.01 0.44
C GLU A 51 3.84 -6.88 0.47
N VAL A 52 3.44 -7.51 -0.65
CA VAL A 52 2.33 -8.48 -0.67
C VAL A 52 2.60 -9.62 0.30
N TYR A 53 3.83 -10.14 0.31
CA TYR A 53 4.22 -11.22 1.24
C TYR A 53 4.00 -10.80 2.69
N GLU A 54 4.35 -9.57 3.05
CA GLU A 54 4.13 -9.06 4.41
C GLU A 54 2.65 -8.73 4.68
N ALA A 55 1.96 -8.13 3.71
CA ALA A 55 0.54 -7.76 3.82
C ALA A 55 -0.38 -8.97 4.03
N THR A 56 0.01 -10.13 3.52
CA THR A 56 -0.75 -11.38 3.63
C THR A 56 -0.37 -12.24 4.84
N ARG A 57 0.62 -11.83 5.64
CA ARG A 57 1.13 -12.59 6.79
C ARG A 57 0.05 -12.95 7.82
N THR A 58 -0.99 -12.13 7.95
CA THR A 58 -2.07 -12.30 8.92
C THR A 58 -3.31 -13.00 8.35
N LEU A 59 -3.28 -13.46 7.09
CA LEU A 59 -4.39 -14.22 6.53
C LEU A 59 -4.58 -15.52 7.31
N ALA A 60 -5.81 -15.76 7.73
CA ALA A 60 -6.15 -16.98 8.43
C ALA A 60 -6.03 -18.19 7.50
N THR A 61 -5.60 -19.34 8.05
CA THR A 61 -5.55 -20.61 7.33
C THR A 61 -6.50 -21.64 7.95
N SER A 62 -6.81 -22.68 7.19
CA SER A 62 -7.54 -23.86 7.64
C SER A 62 -6.84 -25.14 7.15
N PRO A 63 -6.90 -26.24 7.93
CA PRO A 63 -6.31 -27.50 7.51
C PRO A 63 -7.04 -28.07 6.28
N ILE A 64 -6.29 -28.73 5.43
CA ILE A 64 -6.78 -29.48 4.26
C ILE A 64 -5.91 -30.72 4.06
N ASP A 65 -6.54 -31.85 3.74
CA ASP A 65 -5.83 -33.06 3.35
C ASP A 65 -5.76 -33.13 1.83
N ILE A 66 -4.58 -33.36 1.30
CA ILE A 66 -4.34 -33.48 -0.14
C ILE A 66 -3.60 -34.77 -0.45
N GLU A 67 -3.90 -35.40 -1.59
CA GLU A 67 -3.15 -36.51 -2.12
C GLU A 67 -1.92 -35.99 -2.88
N THR A 68 -0.73 -36.36 -2.44
CA THR A 68 0.49 -36.18 -3.19
C THR A 68 0.79 -37.40 -4.05
N PRO A 69 1.75 -37.35 -4.98
CA PRO A 69 2.15 -38.54 -5.73
C PRO A 69 2.65 -39.73 -4.89
N ILE A 70 2.90 -39.51 -3.59
CA ILE A 70 3.51 -40.51 -2.70
C ILE A 70 2.56 -40.92 -1.55
N ALA A 71 1.88 -39.95 -0.93
CA ALA A 71 1.04 -40.18 0.24
C ALA A 71 0.06 -39.04 0.50
N CYS A 72 -0.92 -39.25 1.39
CA CYS A 72 -1.74 -38.17 1.93
C CYS A 72 -0.89 -37.17 2.74
N ALA A 73 -1.08 -35.87 2.53
CA ALA A 73 -0.40 -34.81 3.25
C ALA A 73 -1.41 -33.88 3.95
N HIS A 74 -1.16 -33.58 5.22
CA HIS A 74 -1.93 -32.59 6.00
C HIS A 74 -1.34 -31.20 5.75
N CYS A 75 -2.08 -30.38 5.01
CA CYS A 75 -1.64 -29.06 4.56
C CYS A 75 -2.49 -27.93 5.13
N GLN A 76 -2.15 -26.69 4.75
CA GLN A 76 -2.92 -25.49 5.08
C GLN A 76 -3.35 -24.78 3.79
N THR A 77 -4.57 -24.29 3.80
CA THR A 77 -5.09 -23.40 2.75
C THR A 77 -5.59 -22.10 3.36
N ILE A 78 -5.69 -21.02 2.57
CA ILE A 78 -6.27 -19.77 3.04
C ILE A 78 -7.71 -20.01 3.44
N LYS A 79 -8.06 -19.54 4.64
CA LYS A 79 -9.42 -19.67 5.18
C LYS A 79 -10.26 -18.48 4.73
N GLY A 80 -11.44 -18.76 4.16
CA GLY A 80 -12.40 -17.73 3.77
C GLY A 80 -12.18 -17.20 2.35
N LYS A 81 -12.42 -15.91 2.17
CA LYS A 81 -12.32 -15.24 0.87
C LYS A 81 -11.00 -14.47 0.77
N GLU A 82 -10.39 -14.46 -0.40
CA GLU A 82 -9.19 -13.68 -0.69
C GLU A 82 -9.47 -12.17 -0.54
N PRO A 83 -8.42 -11.36 -0.32
CA PRO A 83 -8.57 -9.92 -0.16
C PRO A 83 -9.22 -9.22 -1.36
N VAL A 84 -9.75 -8.02 -1.12
CA VAL A 84 -10.03 -7.04 -2.16
C VAL A 84 -8.84 -6.08 -2.23
N ILE A 85 -8.21 -6.00 -3.39
CA ILE A 85 -7.08 -5.09 -3.65
C ILE A 85 -7.65 -3.81 -4.25
N ILE A 86 -7.32 -2.67 -3.67
CA ILE A 86 -7.87 -1.38 -4.08
C ILE A 86 -6.72 -0.38 -4.31
N PRO A 87 -6.21 -0.29 -5.53
CA PRO A 87 -5.27 0.75 -5.91
C PRO A 87 -5.92 2.13 -5.84
N ILE A 88 -5.23 3.08 -5.24
CA ILE A 88 -5.59 4.49 -5.30
C ILE A 88 -5.03 5.07 -6.61
N LEU A 89 -5.95 5.44 -7.51
CA LEU A 89 -5.58 5.94 -8.83
C LEU A 89 -4.93 7.33 -8.70
N ARG A 90 -3.92 7.62 -9.50
CA ARG A 90 -3.35 6.83 -10.60
C ARG A 90 -2.17 5.96 -10.18
N ALA A 91 -1.32 6.44 -9.24
CA ALA A 91 -0.03 5.85 -8.93
C ALA A 91 -0.12 4.41 -8.37
N GLY A 92 -1.17 4.09 -7.60
CA GLY A 92 -1.42 2.75 -7.08
C GLY A 92 -1.56 1.65 -8.14
N LEU A 93 -1.91 2.00 -9.39
CA LEU A 93 -1.97 1.03 -10.49
C LEU A 93 -0.63 0.31 -10.72
N ALA A 94 0.50 0.98 -10.49
CA ALA A 94 1.80 0.36 -10.68
C ALA A 94 2.12 -0.76 -9.67
N MET A 95 1.40 -0.81 -8.55
CA MET A 95 1.52 -1.87 -7.56
C MET A 95 0.56 -3.04 -7.82
N GLN A 96 -0.54 -2.80 -8.52
CA GLN A 96 -1.65 -3.74 -8.69
C GLN A 96 -1.20 -5.10 -9.23
N GLU A 97 -0.38 -5.12 -10.28
CA GLU A 97 0.07 -6.35 -10.92
C GLU A 97 0.83 -7.26 -9.96
N ALA A 98 1.68 -6.69 -9.10
CA ALA A 98 2.42 -7.44 -8.10
C ALA A 98 1.49 -8.18 -7.11
N PHE A 99 0.39 -7.54 -6.73
CA PHE A 99 -0.63 -8.15 -5.87
C PHE A 99 -1.39 -9.26 -6.59
N MET A 100 -1.74 -9.07 -7.86
CA MET A 100 -2.43 -10.08 -8.68
C MET A 100 -1.56 -11.30 -8.98
N ASP A 101 -0.25 -11.13 -9.12
CA ASP A 101 0.67 -12.24 -9.35
C ASP A 101 0.70 -13.23 -8.17
N LEU A 102 0.62 -12.74 -6.94
CA LEU A 102 0.65 -13.57 -5.74
C LEU A 102 -0.75 -13.99 -5.25
N ILE A 103 -1.78 -13.20 -5.59
CA ILE A 103 -3.17 -13.49 -5.21
C ILE A 103 -4.04 -13.40 -6.48
N PRO A 104 -3.90 -14.35 -7.42
CA PRO A 104 -4.56 -14.25 -8.74
C PRO A 104 -6.09 -14.32 -8.67
N THR A 105 -6.64 -14.80 -7.57
CA THR A 105 -8.08 -14.88 -7.29
C THR A 105 -8.63 -13.68 -6.50
N ALA A 106 -7.78 -12.71 -6.16
CA ALA A 106 -8.20 -11.50 -5.46
C ALA A 106 -9.20 -10.69 -6.30
N GLN A 107 -10.14 -10.07 -5.62
CA GLN A 107 -11.04 -9.12 -6.27
C GLN A 107 -10.34 -7.75 -6.36
N ILE A 108 -10.46 -7.09 -7.51
CA ILE A 108 -9.88 -5.77 -7.74
C ILE A 108 -10.99 -4.73 -7.77
N ALA A 109 -10.77 -3.63 -7.07
CA ALA A 109 -11.59 -2.42 -7.12
C ALA A 109 -10.67 -1.22 -7.29
N HIS A 110 -11.21 -0.05 -7.62
CA HIS A 110 -10.40 1.15 -7.82
C HIS A 110 -11.03 2.35 -7.14
N LEU A 111 -10.18 3.20 -6.55
CA LEU A 111 -10.55 4.51 -6.03
C LEU A 111 -9.78 5.60 -6.76
N GLY A 112 -10.48 6.51 -7.41
CA GLY A 112 -9.91 7.67 -8.07
C GLY A 112 -9.92 8.87 -7.13
N MET A 113 -8.73 9.32 -6.72
CA MET A 113 -8.56 10.49 -5.87
C MET A 113 -7.94 11.64 -6.67
N LYS A 114 -8.45 12.84 -6.50
CA LYS A 114 -7.86 14.06 -7.05
C LYS A 114 -7.81 15.12 -5.95
N ARG A 115 -6.81 15.98 -5.98
CA ARG A 115 -6.79 17.18 -5.12
C ARG A 115 -7.55 18.30 -5.79
N ASP A 116 -8.38 19.00 -5.04
CA ASP A 116 -8.98 20.24 -5.46
C ASP A 116 -7.89 21.30 -5.63
N GLU A 117 -7.92 22.03 -6.75
CA GLU A 117 -6.87 23.00 -7.10
C GLU A 117 -6.86 24.24 -6.18
N ALA A 118 -8.01 24.58 -5.57
CA ALA A 118 -8.14 25.75 -4.72
C ALA A 118 -7.93 25.44 -3.23
N THR A 119 -8.46 24.30 -2.75
CA THR A 119 -8.41 23.92 -1.33
C THR A 119 -7.29 22.96 -1.01
N HIS A 120 -6.69 22.31 -2.02
CA HIS A 120 -5.75 21.19 -1.90
C HIS A 120 -6.31 19.96 -1.14
N GLU A 121 -7.61 19.94 -0.85
CA GLU A 121 -8.30 18.82 -0.21
C GLU A 121 -8.48 17.67 -1.20
N PRO A 122 -8.24 16.41 -0.78
CA PRO A 122 -8.50 15.25 -1.62
C PRO A 122 -10.01 15.03 -1.74
N TYR A 123 -10.49 14.78 -2.95
CA TYR A 123 -11.86 14.33 -3.19
C TYR A 123 -11.89 13.08 -4.06
N LEU A 124 -12.89 12.25 -3.83
CA LEU A 124 -13.14 11.02 -4.56
C LEU A 124 -13.92 11.35 -5.85
N TYR A 125 -13.30 11.12 -7.02
CA TYR A 125 -13.98 11.31 -8.30
C TYR A 125 -14.47 10.01 -8.93
N TYR A 126 -13.95 8.87 -8.46
CA TYR A 126 -14.33 7.54 -8.93
C TYR A 126 -14.22 6.53 -7.82
N ALA A 127 -15.25 5.70 -7.66
CA ALA A 127 -15.25 4.57 -6.75
C ALA A 127 -16.00 3.39 -7.37
N ASN A 128 -15.36 2.23 -7.39
CA ASN A 128 -15.98 0.96 -7.75
C ASN A 128 -15.74 -0.04 -6.62
N ILE A 129 -16.38 0.20 -5.45
CA ILE A 129 -16.20 -0.62 -4.26
C ILE A 129 -17.27 -1.72 -4.25
N PRO A 130 -16.88 -3.01 -4.31
CA PRO A 130 -17.85 -4.10 -4.27
C PRO A 130 -18.37 -4.31 -2.83
N ALA A 131 -19.62 -4.74 -2.70
CA ALA A 131 -20.23 -5.03 -1.40
C ALA A 131 -19.45 -6.10 -0.61
N SER A 132 -18.66 -6.92 -1.29
CA SER A 132 -17.84 -7.98 -0.66
C SER A 132 -16.73 -7.47 0.26
N VAL A 133 -16.37 -6.16 0.25
CA VAL A 133 -15.41 -5.55 1.20
C VAL A 133 -15.85 -5.70 2.65
N ALA A 134 -17.16 -5.84 2.91
CA ALA A 134 -17.69 -6.06 4.26
C ALA A 134 -17.31 -7.43 4.86
N GLU A 135 -16.91 -8.40 4.01
CA GLU A 135 -16.63 -9.79 4.38
C GLU A 135 -15.21 -10.25 4.05
N ARG A 136 -14.39 -9.37 3.45
CA ARG A 136 -13.04 -9.67 2.98
C ARG A 136 -12.03 -8.72 3.60
N PRO A 137 -10.77 -9.14 3.79
CA PRO A 137 -9.68 -8.20 4.01
C PRO A 137 -9.57 -7.21 2.84
N VAL A 138 -9.27 -5.96 3.11
CA VAL A 138 -9.07 -4.90 2.12
C VAL A 138 -7.61 -4.47 2.13
N LEU A 139 -6.97 -4.48 0.97
CA LEU A 139 -5.62 -3.97 0.76
C LEU A 139 -5.71 -2.68 -0.06
N LEU A 140 -5.56 -1.52 0.61
CA LEU A 140 -5.43 -0.22 -0.05
C LEU A 140 -3.98 -0.04 -0.48
N VAL A 141 -3.72 0.22 -1.75
CA VAL A 141 -2.35 0.33 -2.26
C VAL A 141 -2.11 1.67 -2.95
N ASP A 142 -1.04 2.34 -2.53
CA ASP A 142 -0.56 3.61 -3.09
C ASP A 142 0.95 3.71 -2.85
N PRO A 143 1.78 4.07 -3.82
CA PRO A 143 3.22 4.17 -3.58
C PRO A 143 3.64 5.23 -2.57
N MET A 144 2.82 6.25 -2.29
CA MET A 144 3.21 7.39 -1.47
C MET A 144 2.21 7.70 -0.36
N LEU A 145 2.70 7.77 0.88
CA LEU A 145 1.95 8.27 2.02
C LEU A 145 2.61 9.56 2.55
N ALA A 146 2.32 10.69 1.90
CA ALA A 146 2.84 12.00 2.28
C ALA A 146 1.97 12.65 3.36
N THR A 147 0.98 13.47 2.99
CA THR A 147 0.07 14.14 3.94
C THR A 147 -1.02 13.23 4.54
N GLY A 148 -1.20 12.05 3.99
CA GLY A 148 -2.23 11.10 4.40
C GLY A 148 -3.65 11.39 3.88
N GLY A 149 -3.89 12.54 3.25
CA GLY A 149 -5.24 12.95 2.86
C GLY A 149 -5.94 11.95 1.93
N SER A 150 -5.28 11.52 0.85
CA SER A 150 -5.86 10.54 -0.09
C SER A 150 -6.12 9.19 0.57
N LEU A 151 -5.18 8.73 1.40
CA LEU A 151 -5.35 7.46 2.12
C LEU A 151 -6.51 7.52 3.10
N VAL A 152 -6.63 8.60 3.89
CA VAL A 152 -7.74 8.80 4.83
C VAL A 152 -9.09 8.79 4.11
N ALA A 153 -9.21 9.51 2.99
CA ALA A 153 -10.44 9.51 2.20
C ALA A 153 -10.74 8.11 1.62
N ALA A 154 -9.71 7.36 1.20
CA ALA A 154 -9.89 5.98 0.74
C ALA A 154 -10.35 5.03 1.87
N ILE A 155 -9.77 5.16 3.08
CA ILE A 155 -10.18 4.41 4.27
C ILE A 155 -11.65 4.68 4.59
N GLN A 156 -12.05 5.95 4.63
CA GLN A 156 -13.44 6.34 4.87
C GLN A 156 -14.39 5.74 3.84
N ALA A 157 -14.05 5.83 2.55
CA ALA A 157 -14.87 5.27 1.48
C ALA A 157 -15.09 3.76 1.63
N VAL A 158 -14.06 2.97 1.95
CA VAL A 158 -14.23 1.53 2.14
C VAL A 158 -14.94 1.19 3.44
N ARG A 159 -14.77 1.99 4.51
CA ARG A 159 -15.53 1.85 5.78
C ARG A 159 -17.03 2.09 5.59
N GLU A 160 -17.41 3.09 4.80
CA GLU A 160 -18.81 3.34 4.44
C GLU A 160 -19.46 2.16 3.71
N HIS A 161 -18.66 1.36 2.98
CA HIS A 161 -19.08 0.11 2.35
C HIS A 161 -18.98 -1.11 3.27
N GLY A 162 -18.66 -0.92 4.55
CA GLY A 162 -18.65 -1.97 5.57
C GLY A 162 -17.33 -2.72 5.74
N ALA A 163 -16.23 -2.27 5.15
CA ALA A 163 -14.91 -2.89 5.33
C ALA A 163 -14.50 -2.90 6.82
N LYS A 164 -14.03 -4.05 7.31
CA LYS A 164 -13.66 -4.26 8.72
C LYS A 164 -12.17 -4.42 8.93
N ASP A 165 -11.51 -5.11 8.02
CA ASP A 165 -10.08 -5.42 8.06
C ASP A 165 -9.39 -4.67 6.90
N ILE A 166 -8.64 -3.61 7.22
CA ILE A 166 -8.00 -2.73 6.25
C ILE A 166 -6.50 -2.71 6.52
N THR A 167 -5.73 -3.10 5.51
CA THR A 167 -4.28 -2.92 5.48
C THR A 167 -3.92 -1.96 4.35
N CYS A 168 -3.20 -0.90 4.68
CA CYS A 168 -2.65 0.06 3.73
C CYS A 168 -1.22 -0.33 3.39
N VAL A 169 -0.89 -0.42 2.11
CA VAL A 169 0.45 -0.81 1.64
C VAL A 169 1.01 0.32 0.80
N VAL A 170 2.14 0.87 1.24
CA VAL A 170 2.77 2.04 0.61
C VAL A 170 4.27 1.86 0.51
N ILE A 171 4.89 2.34 -0.56
CA ILE A 171 6.35 2.19 -0.76
C ILE A 171 7.12 3.13 0.16
N VAL A 172 6.74 4.42 0.20
CA VAL A 172 7.42 5.42 1.04
C VAL A 172 6.37 6.20 1.83
N ALA A 173 6.61 6.35 3.11
CA ALA A 173 5.74 7.07 4.03
C ALA A 173 6.47 8.19 4.77
N ALA A 174 5.76 9.29 5.05
CA ALA A 174 6.16 10.32 5.99
C ALA A 174 5.47 10.12 7.35
N PRO A 175 6.12 10.48 8.47
CA PRO A 175 5.53 10.38 9.80
C PRO A 175 4.16 11.06 9.92
N GLU A 176 4.01 12.23 9.31
CA GLU A 176 2.78 13.03 9.35
C GLU A 176 1.61 12.30 8.68
N GLY A 177 1.88 11.60 7.56
CA GLY A 177 0.86 10.82 6.85
C GLY A 177 0.44 9.59 7.64
N ILE A 178 1.38 8.90 8.27
CA ILE A 178 1.12 7.75 9.15
C ILE A 178 0.29 8.17 10.35
N GLN A 179 0.69 9.24 11.04
CA GLN A 179 -0.04 9.77 12.18
C GLN A 179 -1.49 10.11 11.80
N ARG A 180 -1.68 10.89 10.73
CA ARG A 180 -3.01 11.27 10.24
C ARG A 180 -3.88 10.06 9.89
N ALA A 181 -3.32 9.03 9.29
CA ALA A 181 -4.05 7.82 8.94
C ALA A 181 -4.52 7.07 10.21
N PHE A 182 -3.65 6.87 11.21
CA PHE A 182 -4.02 6.23 12.47
C PHE A 182 -4.95 7.07 13.35
N GLU A 183 -4.85 8.40 13.31
CA GLU A 183 -5.81 9.29 13.98
C GLU A 183 -7.20 9.20 13.36
N SER A 184 -7.28 9.04 12.04
CA SER A 184 -8.55 8.86 11.31
C SER A 184 -9.20 7.49 11.58
N ASP A 185 -8.40 6.44 11.62
CA ASP A 185 -8.87 5.07 11.89
C ASP A 185 -7.79 4.26 12.62
N PRO A 186 -7.89 4.10 13.94
CA PRO A 186 -6.91 3.38 14.73
C PRO A 186 -6.93 1.86 14.52
N ALA A 187 -7.90 1.32 13.75
CA ALA A 187 -8.01 -0.13 13.52
C ALA A 187 -7.30 -0.61 12.24
N ILE A 188 -6.73 0.29 11.46
CA ILE A 188 -6.00 -0.08 10.24
C ILE A 188 -4.60 -0.61 10.56
N ARG A 189 -4.00 -1.29 9.58
CA ARG A 189 -2.57 -1.59 9.55
C ARG A 189 -1.91 -0.82 8.40
N ILE A 190 -0.67 -0.42 8.57
CA ILE A 190 0.14 0.20 7.53
C ILE A 190 1.42 -0.62 7.34
N ILE A 191 1.72 -0.94 6.09
CA ILE A 191 2.97 -1.58 5.68
C ILE A 191 3.67 -0.63 4.71
N THR A 192 4.96 -0.40 4.95
CA THR A 192 5.76 0.48 4.10
C THR A 192 7.16 -0.08 3.91
N ALA A 193 7.73 0.12 2.73
CA ALA A 193 9.12 -0.22 2.46
C ALA A 193 10.09 0.79 3.09
N ALA A 194 9.66 2.06 3.25
CA ALA A 194 10.46 3.07 3.96
C ALA A 194 9.59 4.07 4.72
N LEU A 195 10.05 4.40 5.92
CA LEU A 195 9.59 5.56 6.69
C LEU A 195 10.69 6.63 6.61
N ASP A 196 10.38 7.72 5.94
CA ASP A 196 11.29 8.83 5.69
C ASP A 196 11.25 9.87 6.82
N GLU A 197 12.05 10.94 6.69
CA GLU A 197 12.26 11.92 7.75
C GLU A 197 11.04 12.81 8.02
N GLY A 198 10.24 13.08 6.98
CA GLY A 198 9.08 13.96 7.02
C GLY A 198 8.79 14.56 5.65
N MET A 199 8.15 15.72 5.64
CA MET A 199 7.82 16.45 4.40
C MET A 199 8.50 17.82 4.36
N ASN A 200 8.78 18.31 3.14
CA ASN A 200 9.20 19.69 2.91
C ASN A 200 7.98 20.64 2.83
N GLU A 201 8.26 21.94 2.66
CA GLU A 201 7.24 23.00 2.53
C GLU A 201 6.25 22.81 1.38
N ASN A 202 6.62 22.04 0.35
CA ASN A 202 5.78 21.71 -0.80
C ASN A 202 5.05 20.38 -0.65
N ALA A 203 5.02 19.81 0.57
CA ALA A 203 4.42 18.52 0.90
C ALA A 203 5.01 17.30 0.14
N TYR A 204 6.28 17.39 -0.29
CA TYR A 204 7.04 16.23 -0.77
C TYR A 204 7.74 15.53 0.38
N ILE A 205 7.72 14.21 0.36
CA ILE A 205 8.47 13.37 1.33
C ILE A 205 9.98 13.60 1.14
N VAL A 206 10.72 13.68 2.24
CA VAL A 206 12.17 13.92 2.27
C VAL A 206 12.85 12.76 3.02
N PRO A 207 13.86 12.10 2.41
CA PRO A 207 14.42 12.32 1.06
C PRO A 207 13.47 11.90 -0.07
N GLY A 208 12.48 11.04 0.17
CA GLY A 208 11.45 10.67 -0.79
C GLY A 208 11.98 10.02 -2.08
N LEU A 209 11.17 10.11 -3.12
CA LEU A 209 11.50 9.65 -4.48
C LEU A 209 10.90 10.58 -5.57
N GLY A 210 10.48 11.79 -5.20
CA GLY A 210 9.80 12.74 -6.08
C GLY A 210 8.31 12.41 -6.25
N ASP A 211 7.69 12.87 -7.36
CA ASP A 211 6.32 12.49 -7.70
C ASP A 211 6.30 11.10 -8.34
N ALA A 212 5.72 10.13 -7.62
CA ALA A 212 5.66 8.75 -8.09
C ALA A 212 4.81 8.63 -9.37
N GLY A 213 3.69 9.35 -9.45
CA GLY A 213 2.81 9.32 -10.61
C GLY A 213 3.52 9.78 -11.88
N ASP A 214 4.19 10.92 -11.82
CA ASP A 214 4.93 11.46 -12.96
C ASP A 214 6.07 10.53 -13.38
N ARG A 215 6.81 9.97 -12.43
CA ARG A 215 7.90 9.02 -12.70
C ARG A 215 7.40 7.69 -13.28
N ILE A 216 6.26 7.17 -12.78
CA ILE A 216 5.63 5.94 -13.27
C ILE A 216 5.15 6.12 -14.72
N PHE A 217 4.44 7.22 -15.00
CA PHE A 217 3.75 7.42 -16.28
C PHE A 217 4.56 8.23 -17.29
N ASN A 218 5.78 8.62 -16.94
CA ASN A 218 6.63 9.52 -17.77
C ASN A 218 5.89 10.80 -18.17
N ALA A 219 5.12 11.34 -17.22
CA ALA A 219 4.25 12.48 -17.43
C ALA A 219 4.83 13.76 -16.80
N LEU A 220 6.16 13.88 -16.79
CA LEU A 220 6.82 15.09 -16.30
C LEU A 220 6.26 16.28 -17.07
N ASN A 221 5.54 17.16 -16.35
CA ASN A 221 5.14 18.45 -16.86
C ASN A 221 6.42 19.26 -17.08
N VAL A 222 6.82 19.37 -18.35
CA VAL A 222 7.93 20.24 -18.80
C VAL A 222 7.49 21.69 -18.67
#